data_f206a1a7be4b990efe4b97de3273bcd0
#
_entry.id   f206a1a7be4b990efe4b97de3273bcd0
#
_cell.length_a   1.000
_cell.length_b   1.000
_cell.length_c   1.000
_cell.angle_alpha   90.00
_cell.angle_beta   90.00
_cell.angle_gamma   90.00
#
_symmetry.space_group_name_H-M   'P 1'
#
loop_
_entity.id
_entity.type
_entity.pdbx_description
1 polymer ?
#
loop_
_entity_poly.entity_id
_entity_poly.type
_entity_poly.pdbx_seq_one_letter_code
_entity_poly.pdbx_strand_id
1 'polypeptide(L)'
;MRFIAIILLSNLWGQTWTDYLRSPIKWAVGLTNGYDNNVLRLSAVEKDDAALNQTILGGTKTFDSHYARFSLSGLKKIQLGDREKKIQIFAKSNLSNYIQFKNRQYWSGYVKASYHWGAYRRLEYMLRHLDNYYMRHYKDLD
;
A
#
# COMPACT_ATOMS: atom_id res chain seq x y z
N MET A 1 10.75 24.97 14.88
CA MET A 1 11.98 24.77 15.67
C MET A 1 12.07 23.38 16.34
N ARG A 2 11.68 22.28 15.69
CA ARG A 2 11.73 20.91 16.26
C ARG A 2 12.78 19.99 15.60
N PHE A 3 13.49 20.47 14.59
CA PHE A 3 14.53 19.68 13.87
C PHE A 3 15.92 19.67 14.55
N ILE A 4 16.18 20.60 15.46
CA ILE A 4 17.51 20.76 16.11
C ILE A 4 17.78 19.66 17.14
N ALA A 5 16.75 19.10 17.80
CA ALA A 5 16.90 18.07 18.82
C ALA A 5 17.40 16.72 18.26
N ILE A 6 17.10 16.43 16.99
CA ILE A 6 17.53 15.15 16.36
C ILE A 6 19.01 15.20 15.98
N ILE A 7 19.55 16.38 15.66
CA ILE A 7 20.95 16.58 15.26
C ILE A 7 21.91 16.43 16.46
N LEU A 8 21.48 16.83 17.65
CA LEU A 8 22.32 16.78 18.85
C LEU A 8 22.52 15.37 19.43
N LEU A 9 21.59 14.45 19.19
CA LEU A 9 21.67 13.06 19.66
C LEU A 9 22.65 12.19 18.87
N SER A 10 23.00 12.58 17.65
CA SER A 10 23.88 11.78 16.78
C SER A 10 25.36 11.87 17.12
N ASN A 11 25.80 12.98 17.75
CA ASN A 11 27.21 13.17 18.12
C ASN A 11 27.64 12.35 19.34
N LEU A 12 26.73 11.78 20.08
CA LEU A 12 27.01 10.98 21.27
C LEU A 12 27.56 9.58 20.98
N TRP A 13 27.51 9.11 19.72
CA TRP A 13 27.77 7.70 19.38
C TRP A 13 28.94 7.49 18.39
N GLY A 14 29.69 8.55 18.04
CA GLY A 14 30.81 8.42 17.11
C GLY A 14 30.51 8.00 15.68
N GLN A 15 29.21 7.89 15.32
CA GLN A 15 28.77 7.60 13.96
C GLN A 15 28.15 8.85 13.34
N THR A 16 28.57 9.17 12.12
CA THR A 16 28.02 10.31 11.39
C THR A 16 26.68 9.96 10.75
N TRP A 17 25.80 10.96 10.56
CA TRP A 17 24.52 10.77 9.85
C TRP A 17 24.70 10.14 8.46
N THR A 18 25.83 10.40 7.82
CA THR A 18 26.17 9.84 6.53
C THR A 18 26.31 8.32 6.55
N ASP A 19 26.76 7.73 7.67
CA ASP A 19 26.91 6.28 7.79
C ASP A 19 25.57 5.58 7.88
N TYR A 20 24.58 6.20 8.52
CA TYR A 20 23.20 5.71 8.53
C TYR A 20 22.52 5.80 7.16
N LEU A 21 22.86 6.83 6.39
CA LEU A 21 22.33 7.00 5.03
C LEU A 21 22.96 6.03 4.02
N ARG A 22 24.17 5.53 4.28
CA ARG A 22 24.90 4.59 3.42
C ARG A 22 24.31 3.16 3.46
N SER A 23 23.51 2.82 4.47
CA SER A 23 22.90 1.48 4.49
C SER A 23 22.04 1.26 3.22
N PRO A 24 22.20 0.13 2.50
CA PRO A 24 21.53 -0.07 1.23
C PRO A 24 20.01 -0.20 1.43
N ILE A 25 19.25 0.31 0.46
CA ILE A 25 17.81 0.06 0.38
C ILE A 25 17.62 -1.26 -0.36
N LYS A 26 16.88 -2.18 0.24
CA LYS A 26 16.48 -3.43 -0.42
C LYS A 26 15.20 -3.17 -1.19
N TRP A 27 15.25 -3.27 -2.51
CA TRP A 27 14.12 -3.13 -3.40
C TRP A 27 13.52 -4.47 -3.76
N ALA A 28 12.21 -4.50 -3.94
CA ALA A 28 11.51 -5.62 -4.54
C ALA A 28 10.43 -5.10 -5.50
N VAL A 29 10.35 -5.72 -6.66
CA VAL A 29 9.34 -5.48 -7.70
C VAL A 29 8.50 -6.73 -7.81
N GLY A 30 7.20 -6.57 -7.97
CA GLY A 30 6.27 -7.67 -8.15
C GLY A 30 5.27 -7.36 -9.25
N LEU A 31 4.94 -8.39 -10.03
CA LEU A 31 3.83 -8.38 -10.97
C LEU A 31 2.89 -9.51 -10.59
N THR A 32 1.61 -9.17 -10.42
CA THR A 32 0.57 -10.14 -10.11
C THR A 32 -0.51 -10.02 -11.18
N ASN A 33 -0.83 -11.13 -11.82
CA ASN A 33 -1.99 -11.25 -12.69
C ASN A 33 -3.05 -12.10 -11.97
N GLY A 34 -4.31 -11.73 -12.13
CA GLY A 34 -5.40 -12.46 -11.52
C GLY A 34 -6.72 -12.17 -12.21
N TYR A 35 -7.73 -12.87 -11.75
CA TYR A 35 -9.10 -12.71 -12.20
C TYR A 35 -9.98 -12.36 -11.00
N ASP A 36 -10.73 -11.27 -11.10
CA ASP A 36 -11.72 -10.85 -10.10
C ASP A 36 -13.09 -11.12 -10.69
N ASN A 37 -13.78 -12.08 -10.11
CA ASN A 37 -15.11 -12.52 -10.58
C ASN A 37 -16.25 -11.60 -10.10
N ASN A 38 -15.92 -10.50 -9.42
CA ASN A 38 -16.89 -9.54 -8.92
C ASN A 38 -16.27 -8.17 -8.66
N VAL A 39 -15.77 -7.53 -9.70
CA VAL A 39 -15.16 -6.19 -9.63
C VAL A 39 -16.16 -5.14 -9.12
N LEU A 40 -17.45 -5.30 -9.44
CA LEU A 40 -18.52 -4.39 -9.05
C LEU A 40 -19.03 -4.63 -7.62
N ARG A 41 -18.57 -5.70 -6.96
CA ARG A 41 -19.01 -6.08 -5.60
C ARG A 41 -20.54 -6.29 -5.52
N LEU A 42 -21.10 -6.91 -6.53
CA LEU A 42 -22.51 -7.26 -6.58
C LEU A 42 -22.84 -8.36 -5.58
N SER A 43 -24.01 -8.30 -4.94
CA SER A 43 -24.57 -9.42 -4.18
C SER A 43 -25.00 -10.56 -5.13
N ALA A 44 -25.34 -11.71 -4.58
CA ALA A 44 -25.82 -12.84 -5.39
C ALA A 44 -27.08 -12.46 -6.19
N VAL A 45 -28.05 -11.82 -5.55
CA VAL A 45 -29.29 -11.36 -6.17
C VAL A 45 -29.02 -10.38 -7.31
N GLU A 46 -28.14 -9.39 -7.07
CA GLU A 46 -27.79 -8.40 -8.09
C GLU A 46 -27.04 -9.02 -9.29
N LYS A 47 -26.31 -10.11 -9.09
CA LYS A 47 -25.68 -10.83 -10.21
C LYS A 47 -26.72 -11.52 -11.09
N ASP A 48 -27.75 -12.10 -10.46
CA ASP A 48 -28.86 -12.74 -11.17
C ASP A 48 -29.69 -11.68 -11.90
N ASP A 49 -29.97 -10.55 -11.25
CA ASP A 49 -30.68 -9.42 -11.84
C ASP A 49 -29.87 -8.75 -12.96
N ALA A 50 -28.54 -8.71 -12.87
CA ALA A 50 -27.69 -8.14 -13.93
C ALA A 50 -27.78 -8.89 -15.25
N ALA A 51 -28.17 -10.17 -15.23
CA ALA A 51 -28.44 -10.95 -16.42
C ALA A 51 -29.72 -10.45 -17.15
N LEU A 52 -30.68 -9.90 -16.42
CA LEU A 52 -31.94 -9.36 -16.93
C LEU A 52 -31.88 -7.86 -17.17
N ASN A 53 -31.11 -7.13 -16.37
CA ASN A 53 -31.01 -5.67 -16.42
C ASN A 53 -29.55 -5.21 -16.43
N GLN A 54 -29.03 -4.95 -17.62
CA GLN A 54 -27.63 -4.52 -17.79
C GLN A 54 -27.33 -3.12 -17.23
N THR A 55 -28.32 -2.33 -16.85
CA THR A 55 -28.10 -1.01 -16.24
C THR A 55 -27.41 -1.13 -14.90
N ILE A 56 -27.59 -2.25 -14.18
CA ILE A 56 -26.89 -2.57 -12.92
C ILE A 56 -25.38 -2.62 -13.12
N LEU A 57 -24.92 -2.99 -14.32
CA LEU A 57 -23.50 -3.07 -14.67
C LEU A 57 -22.85 -1.70 -14.93
N GLY A 58 -23.62 -0.61 -14.88
CA GLY A 58 -23.09 0.75 -15.03
C GLY A 58 -22.42 1.00 -16.38
N GLY A 59 -22.95 0.40 -17.47
CA GLY A 59 -22.42 0.55 -18.82
C GLY A 59 -21.29 -0.43 -19.19
N THR A 60 -20.93 -1.36 -18.32
CA THR A 60 -20.02 -2.46 -18.63
C THR A 60 -20.82 -3.68 -19.13
N LYS A 61 -20.15 -4.58 -19.88
CA LYS A 61 -20.79 -5.80 -20.38
C LYS A 61 -20.79 -6.95 -19.37
N THR A 62 -20.00 -6.84 -18.34
CA THR A 62 -19.75 -7.90 -17.35
C THR A 62 -19.37 -7.29 -16.00
N PHE A 63 -19.47 -8.07 -14.93
CA PHE A 63 -19.06 -7.69 -13.58
C PHE A 63 -17.70 -8.27 -13.16
N ASP A 64 -17.07 -9.03 -14.04
CA ASP A 64 -15.78 -9.68 -13.83
C ASP A 64 -14.69 -9.07 -14.69
N SER A 65 -13.44 -9.25 -14.30
CA SER A 65 -12.29 -8.76 -15.06
C SER A 65 -11.01 -9.47 -14.70
N HIS A 66 -10.16 -9.64 -15.68
CA HIS A 66 -8.74 -9.84 -15.43
C HIS A 66 -8.10 -8.53 -14.92
N TYR A 67 -7.17 -8.67 -14.00
CA TYR A 67 -6.38 -7.54 -13.51
C TYR A 67 -4.89 -7.83 -13.54
N ALA A 68 -4.11 -6.78 -13.74
CA ALA A 68 -2.67 -6.76 -13.54
C ALA A 68 -2.36 -5.79 -12.39
N ARG A 69 -1.52 -6.23 -11.45
CA ARG A 69 -1.04 -5.39 -10.36
C ARG A 69 0.47 -5.35 -10.39
N PHE A 70 1.00 -4.16 -10.56
CA PHE A 70 2.42 -3.87 -10.39
C PHE A 70 2.66 -3.40 -8.95
N SER A 71 3.69 -3.93 -8.30
CA SER A 71 4.09 -3.53 -6.96
C SER A 71 5.58 -3.18 -6.91
N LEU A 72 5.88 -2.09 -6.23
CA LEU A 72 7.24 -1.67 -5.89
C LEU A 72 7.34 -1.51 -4.39
N SER A 73 8.38 -2.09 -3.78
CA SER A 73 8.63 -1.89 -2.36
C SER A 73 10.11 -1.66 -2.08
N GLY A 74 10.37 -0.90 -1.02
CA GLY A 74 11.72 -0.61 -0.54
C GLY A 74 11.80 -0.77 0.98
N LEU A 75 12.86 -1.40 1.46
CA LEU A 75 13.15 -1.56 2.88
C LEU A 75 14.53 -1.00 3.18
N LYS A 76 14.58 -0.03 4.08
CA LYS A 76 15.81 0.49 4.68
C LYS A 76 15.88 0.07 6.15
N LYS A 77 17.03 -0.49 6.56
CA LYS A 77 17.31 -0.81 7.95
C LYS A 77 18.50 0.03 8.40
N ILE A 78 18.34 0.71 9.52
CA ILE A 78 19.35 1.57 10.13
C ILE A 78 19.63 0.99 11.51
N GLN A 79 20.88 0.55 11.72
CA GLN A 79 21.32 0.01 13.01
C GLN A 79 21.79 1.16 13.91
N LEU A 80 21.31 1.21 15.15
CA LEU A 80 21.61 2.27 16.11
C LEU A 80 22.52 1.75 17.23
N GLY A 81 23.83 1.66 16.95
CA GLY A 81 24.82 1.19 17.94
C GLY A 81 24.64 -0.27 18.33
N ASP A 82 23.86 -0.56 19.37
CA ASP A 82 23.60 -1.92 19.83
C ASP A 82 22.85 -2.75 18.78
N ARG A 83 23.14 -4.05 18.70
CA ARG A 83 22.51 -4.97 17.74
C ARG A 83 20.99 -5.05 17.87
N GLU A 84 20.46 -4.74 19.04
CA GLU A 84 19.02 -4.81 19.32
C GLU A 84 18.27 -3.54 18.92
N LYS A 85 18.97 -2.40 18.79
CA LYS A 85 18.35 -1.11 18.45
C LYS A 85 18.45 -0.84 16.97
N LYS A 86 17.31 -0.76 16.29
CA LYS A 86 17.25 -0.50 14.84
C LYS A 86 16.00 0.29 14.46
N ILE A 87 16.14 1.10 13.43
CA ILE A 87 15.02 1.72 12.70
C ILE A 87 14.84 0.96 11.40
N GLN A 88 13.59 0.66 11.06
CA GLN A 88 13.22 0.10 9.76
C GLN A 88 12.22 1.02 9.11
N ILE A 89 12.49 1.40 7.87
CA ILE A 89 11.58 2.18 7.03
C ILE A 89 11.21 1.29 5.86
N PHE A 90 9.94 1.00 5.73
CA PHE A 90 9.38 0.22 4.64
C PHE A 90 8.37 1.05 3.87
N ALA A 91 8.49 1.10 2.56
CA ALA A 91 7.53 1.72 1.66
C ALA A 91 7.06 0.70 0.63
N LYS A 92 5.78 0.71 0.32
CA LYS A 92 5.19 -0.10 -0.75
C LYS A 92 4.18 0.72 -1.54
N SER A 93 4.23 0.57 -2.86
CA SER A 93 3.29 1.13 -3.81
C SER A 93 2.74 0.01 -4.70
N ASN A 94 1.45 0.05 -4.99
CA ASN A 94 0.79 -0.88 -5.90
C ASN A 94 -0.06 -0.09 -6.88
N LEU A 95 0.08 -0.39 -8.15
CA LEU A 95 -0.79 0.07 -9.24
C LEU A 95 -1.62 -1.12 -9.71
N SER A 96 -2.93 -1.02 -9.61
CA SER A 96 -3.87 -2.06 -10.06
C SER A 96 -4.62 -1.57 -11.28
N ASN A 97 -4.64 -2.39 -12.32
CA ASN A 97 -5.29 -2.11 -13.59
C ASN A 97 -6.23 -3.27 -13.95
N TYR A 98 -7.51 -2.97 -14.15
CA TYR A 98 -8.52 -3.92 -14.60
C TYR A 98 -8.74 -3.76 -16.10
N ILE A 99 -8.69 -4.86 -16.86
CA ILE A 99 -8.74 -4.81 -18.32
C ILE A 99 -10.10 -4.34 -18.81
N GLN A 100 -11.19 -4.89 -18.25
CA GLN A 100 -12.57 -4.57 -18.63
C GLN A 100 -13.07 -3.26 -17.97
N PHE A 101 -12.42 -2.80 -16.91
CA PHE A 101 -12.85 -1.66 -16.10
C PHE A 101 -11.75 -0.59 -16.03
N LYS A 102 -11.54 0.14 -17.12
CA LYS A 102 -10.49 1.17 -17.21
C LYS A 102 -10.66 2.28 -16.16
N ASN A 103 -11.89 2.58 -15.76
CA ASN A 103 -12.21 3.53 -14.71
C ASN A 103 -11.95 2.99 -13.28
N ARG A 104 -11.52 1.74 -13.16
CA ARG A 104 -11.20 1.06 -11.90
C ARG A 104 -9.71 0.89 -11.68
N GLN A 105 -8.91 1.69 -12.36
CA GLN A 105 -7.50 1.79 -12.04
C GLN A 105 -7.34 2.53 -10.73
N TYR A 106 -6.58 1.97 -9.81
CA TYR A 106 -6.27 2.63 -8.55
C TYR A 106 -4.83 2.43 -8.15
N TRP A 107 -4.31 3.46 -7.51
CA TRP A 107 -3.03 3.42 -6.84
C TRP A 107 -3.22 3.30 -5.34
N SER A 108 -2.43 2.46 -4.72
CA SER A 108 -2.39 2.34 -3.27
C SER A 108 -0.95 2.27 -2.78
N GLY A 109 -0.70 2.83 -1.63
CA GLY A 109 0.63 2.79 -1.05
C GLY A 109 0.60 2.96 0.46
N TYR A 110 1.71 2.60 1.08
CA TYR A 110 1.95 2.90 2.48
C TYR A 110 3.42 3.04 2.78
N VAL A 111 3.70 3.83 3.81
CA VAL A 111 5.02 3.96 4.42
C VAL A 111 4.87 3.55 5.88
N LYS A 112 5.76 2.66 6.33
CA LYS A 112 5.83 2.18 7.69
C LYS A 112 7.21 2.47 8.27
N ALA A 113 7.25 3.15 9.42
CA ALA A 113 8.44 3.34 10.22
C ALA A 113 8.31 2.52 11.50
N SER A 114 9.34 1.74 11.84
CA SER A 114 9.38 0.92 13.05
C SER A 114 10.68 1.18 13.79
N TYR A 115 10.61 1.45 15.07
CA TYR A 115 11.73 1.51 15.97
C TYR A 115 11.73 0.30 16.88
N HIS A 116 12.82 -0.45 16.90
CA HIS A 116 13.02 -1.64 17.75
C HIS A 116 14.08 -1.30 18.80
N TRP A 117 13.85 -1.70 20.07
CA TRP A 117 14.80 -1.52 21.18
C TRP A 117 14.91 -2.77 22.06
N GLY A 118 14.66 -3.95 21.49
CA GLY A 118 14.76 -5.25 22.12
C GLY A 118 14.09 -6.31 21.28
N ALA A 119 14.20 -7.56 21.70
CA ALA A 119 13.69 -8.71 20.92
C ALA A 119 12.19 -8.61 20.60
N TYR A 120 11.39 -8.11 21.56
CA TYR A 120 9.92 -8.05 21.45
C TYR A 120 9.38 -6.63 21.59
N ARG A 121 10.22 -5.61 21.74
CA ARG A 121 9.79 -4.23 21.96
C ARG A 121 9.96 -3.42 20.69
N ARG A 122 8.83 -2.90 20.17
CA ARG A 122 8.84 -2.03 19.00
C ARG A 122 7.72 -1.02 19.06
N LEU A 123 7.98 0.13 18.47
CA LEU A 123 6.99 1.13 18.10
C LEU A 123 6.85 1.13 16.59
N GLU A 124 5.63 1.12 16.08
CA GLU A 124 5.32 1.18 14.65
C GLU A 124 4.40 2.36 14.36
N TYR A 125 4.71 3.06 13.28
CA TYR A 125 3.86 4.08 12.71
C TYR A 125 3.67 3.80 11.21
N MET A 126 2.42 3.86 10.74
CA MET A 126 2.07 3.58 9.35
C MET A 126 1.16 4.65 8.80
N LEU A 127 1.55 5.18 7.63
CA LEU A 127 0.71 6.03 6.78
C LEU A 127 0.28 5.22 5.57
N ARG A 128 -1.01 5.25 5.26
CA ARG A 128 -1.58 4.63 4.06
C ARG A 128 -2.23 5.68 3.19
N HIS A 129 -2.09 5.48 1.88
CA HIS A 129 -2.80 6.22 0.86
C HIS A 129 -3.50 5.25 -0.09
N LEU A 130 -4.72 5.60 -0.48
CA LEU A 130 -5.53 4.83 -1.39
C LEU A 130 -6.24 5.83 -2.31
N ASP A 131 -5.78 5.89 -3.56
CA ASP A 131 -6.31 6.79 -4.56
C ASP A 131 -7.28 6.07 -5.50
N ASN A 132 -8.32 6.77 -5.92
CA ASN A 132 -9.35 6.27 -6.86
C ASN A 132 -10.00 4.94 -6.42
N TYR A 133 -10.10 4.72 -5.10
CA TYR A 133 -10.81 3.54 -4.61
C TYR A 133 -12.30 3.70 -4.84
N TYR A 134 -12.86 2.76 -5.59
CA TYR A 134 -14.29 2.77 -5.88
C TYR A 134 -15.10 2.39 -4.64
N MET A 135 -15.90 3.32 -4.18
CA MET A 135 -17.02 3.03 -3.28
C MET A 135 -18.31 3.04 -4.10
N ARG A 136 -19.06 1.98 -3.98
CA ARG A 136 -20.35 1.87 -4.66
C ARG A 136 -21.33 2.86 -4.02
N HIS A 137 -21.93 3.73 -4.81
CA HIS A 137 -23.09 4.48 -4.40
C HIS A 137 -24.32 3.58 -4.55
N TYR A 138 -24.91 3.18 -3.44
CA TYR A 138 -26.26 2.64 -3.47
C TYR A 138 -27.18 3.81 -3.75
N LYS A 139 -27.87 3.79 -4.88
CA LYS A 139 -29.09 4.58 -5.04
C LYS A 139 -30.19 3.72 -4.45
N ASP A 140 -30.79 4.18 -3.36
CA ASP A 140 -32.08 3.66 -2.95
C ASP A 140 -33.03 3.95 -4.11
N LEU A 141 -33.59 2.90 -4.67
CA LEU A 141 -34.68 2.99 -5.64
C LEU A 141 -35.95 3.16 -4.80
N ASP A 142 -36.28 4.43 -4.46
CA ASP A 142 -37.62 4.79 -4.02
C ASP A 142 -38.61 4.67 -5.21
#